data_2a9dd460cb53c507e5fe3a604aafffc0
#
_entry.id   2a9dd460cb53c507e5fe3a604aafffc0
#
_cell.length_a   1.000
_cell.length_b   1.000
_cell.length_c   1.000
_cell.angle_alpha   90.00
_cell.angle_beta   90.00
_cell.angle_gamma   90.00
#
_symmetry.space_group_name_H-M   'P 1'
#
loop_
_entity.id
_entity.type
_entity.pdbx_description
1 polymer ?
#
loop_
_entity_poly.entity_id
_entity_poly.type
_entity_poly.pdbx_seq_one_letter_code
_entity_poly.pdbx_strand_id
1 'polypeptide(L)'
;MTYNNQNIKYCKPFIPRKPVRSFRDLEIYQTTLRCSVLVVKDLVPILKRLKYSFEENMVNCAMSIPLFIGEAHSLRFASFEGGVALLEKSMAGCNKMIVYLEQMKGVYGAKVDVGLIDDLIGTYAESRIKSFHLEKSWKRFNVPVPKLSEVDKSNPSRNFKY
;
A
#
# COMPACT_ATOMS: atom_id res chain seq x y z
N MET A 1 31.54 -45.00 -0.58
CA MET A 1 30.81 -44.00 -1.41
C MET A 1 29.56 -43.59 -0.64
N THR A 2 29.63 -42.49 0.09
CA THR A 2 28.54 -41.99 0.93
C THR A 2 27.83 -40.92 0.14
N TYR A 3 26.59 -41.17 -0.27
CA TYR A 3 25.70 -40.17 -0.91
C TYR A 3 25.21 -39.21 0.12
N ASN A 4 25.67 -37.97 0.03
CA ASN A 4 25.26 -36.86 0.85
C ASN A 4 23.95 -36.28 0.30
N ASN A 5 22.82 -36.63 0.90
CA ASN A 5 21.48 -36.22 0.49
C ASN A 5 21.04 -35.05 1.38
N GLN A 6 21.52 -33.83 1.10
CA GLN A 6 21.07 -32.61 1.76
C GLN A 6 20.70 -31.56 0.75
N ASN A 7 19.44 -31.52 0.31
CA ASN A 7 18.76 -30.31 -0.17
C ASN A 7 17.27 -30.58 -0.38
N ILE A 8 16.57 -31.00 0.66
CA ILE A 8 15.12 -30.88 0.67
C ILE A 8 14.82 -29.45 1.10
N LYS A 9 14.67 -28.54 0.12
CA LYS A 9 14.06 -27.23 0.35
C LYS A 9 12.63 -27.46 0.85
N TYR A 10 12.42 -27.24 2.13
CA TYR A 10 11.08 -27.21 2.70
C TYR A 10 10.28 -26.09 2.01
N CYS A 11 9.50 -26.45 1.00
CA CYS A 11 8.46 -25.58 0.47
C CYS A 11 7.48 -25.30 1.61
N LYS A 12 7.44 -24.06 2.09
CA LYS A 12 6.40 -23.64 3.03
C LYS A 12 5.05 -23.97 2.44
N PRO A 13 4.14 -24.64 3.18
CA PRO A 13 2.83 -24.99 2.66
C PRO A 13 2.11 -23.73 2.18
N PHE A 14 1.51 -23.80 0.98
CA PHE A 14 0.70 -22.72 0.44
C PHE A 14 -0.56 -22.58 1.32
N ILE A 15 -0.59 -21.53 2.13
CA ILE A 15 -1.78 -21.15 2.89
C ILE A 15 -2.59 -20.20 2.01
N PRO A 16 -3.79 -20.58 1.53
CA PRO A 16 -4.63 -19.70 0.74
C PRO A 16 -4.94 -18.43 1.55
N ARG A 17 -4.57 -17.26 1.04
CA ARG A 17 -4.94 -15.98 1.67
C ARG A 17 -6.45 -15.81 1.53
N LYS A 18 -7.12 -15.37 2.62
CA LYS A 18 -8.54 -15.03 2.56
C LYS A 18 -8.76 -13.97 1.48
N PRO A 19 -9.80 -14.12 0.62
CA PRO A 19 -10.09 -13.12 -0.40
C PRO A 19 -10.44 -11.78 0.26
N VAL A 20 -9.90 -10.69 -0.28
CA VAL A 20 -10.21 -9.32 0.14
C VAL A 20 -11.63 -8.99 -0.34
N ARG A 21 -12.59 -8.91 0.58
CA ARG A 21 -14.00 -8.58 0.30
C ARG A 21 -14.30 -7.09 0.46
N SER A 22 -13.55 -6.42 1.34
CA SER A 22 -13.74 -5.02 1.70
C SER A 22 -12.37 -4.35 1.85
N PHE A 23 -12.32 -3.01 1.71
CA PHE A 23 -11.11 -2.25 2.05
C PHE A 23 -10.65 -2.48 3.49
N ARG A 24 -11.57 -2.84 4.40
CA ARG A 24 -11.27 -3.16 5.80
C ARG A 24 -10.41 -4.42 5.96
N ASP A 25 -10.41 -5.31 4.96
CA ASP A 25 -9.58 -6.52 4.96
C ASP A 25 -8.15 -6.24 4.49
N LEU A 26 -7.89 -5.03 3.97
CA LEU A 26 -6.56 -4.62 3.55
C LEU A 26 -5.69 -4.31 4.77
N GLU A 27 -4.57 -5.02 4.89
CA GLU A 27 -3.60 -4.79 5.97
C GLU A 27 -3.09 -3.34 5.98
N ILE A 28 -2.85 -2.75 4.79
CA ILE A 28 -2.41 -1.36 4.67
C ILE A 28 -3.43 -0.37 5.23
N TYR A 29 -4.73 -0.63 5.06
CA TYR A 29 -5.78 0.18 5.65
C TYR A 29 -5.76 0.10 7.18
N GLN A 30 -5.78 -1.12 7.71
CA GLN A 30 -5.78 -1.35 9.16
C GLN A 30 -4.54 -0.76 9.84
N THR A 31 -3.38 -0.92 9.21
CA THR A 31 -2.10 -0.41 9.74
C THR A 31 -2.06 1.11 9.72
N THR A 32 -2.41 1.76 8.61
CA THR A 32 -2.39 3.22 8.51
C THR A 32 -3.46 3.89 9.37
N LEU A 33 -4.63 3.26 9.53
CA LEU A 33 -5.65 3.71 10.48
C LEU A 33 -5.11 3.69 11.91
N ARG A 34 -4.45 2.62 12.32
CA ARG A 34 -3.82 2.51 13.65
C ARG A 34 -2.75 3.58 13.84
N CYS A 35 -1.90 3.83 12.82
CA CYS A 35 -0.90 4.90 12.87
C CYS A 35 -1.56 6.27 13.07
N SER A 36 -2.64 6.58 12.32
CA SER A 36 -3.33 7.86 12.47
C SER A 36 -3.92 8.06 13.87
N VAL A 37 -4.44 7.00 14.48
CA VAL A 37 -4.93 7.03 15.88
C VAL A 37 -3.78 7.29 16.85
N LEU A 38 -2.63 6.63 16.71
CA LEU A 38 -1.45 6.86 17.55
C LEU A 38 -0.93 8.28 17.42
N VAL A 39 -0.85 8.82 16.19
CA VAL A 39 -0.46 10.22 15.96
C VAL A 39 -1.37 11.17 16.73
N VAL A 40 -2.68 11.03 16.59
CA VAL A 40 -3.65 11.94 17.24
C VAL A 40 -3.65 11.77 18.76
N LYS A 41 -3.60 10.55 19.23
CA LYS A 41 -3.77 10.25 20.67
C LYS A 41 -2.51 10.49 21.47
N ASP A 42 -1.35 10.11 20.93
CA ASP A 42 -0.11 10.06 21.69
C ASP A 42 0.86 11.20 21.33
N LEU A 43 0.93 11.62 20.04
CA LEU A 43 1.82 12.71 19.63
C LEU A 43 1.20 14.09 19.76
N VAL A 44 -0.06 14.29 19.35
CA VAL A 44 -0.69 15.63 19.32
C VAL A 44 -0.66 16.33 20.68
N PRO A 45 -0.94 15.70 21.84
CA PRO A 45 -0.83 16.37 23.13
C PRO A 45 0.56 16.95 23.43
N ILE A 46 1.58 16.23 23.02
CA ILE A 46 2.99 16.65 23.18
C ILE A 46 3.30 17.82 22.22
N LEU A 47 2.87 17.72 20.96
CA LEU A 47 3.10 18.71 19.92
C LEU A 47 2.41 20.04 20.24
N LYS A 48 1.20 20.02 20.80
CA LYS A 48 0.50 21.21 21.28
C LYS A 48 1.30 21.91 22.39
N ARG A 49 1.81 21.14 23.34
CA ARG A 49 2.65 21.68 24.43
C ARG A 49 3.95 22.29 23.90
N LEU A 50 4.54 21.68 22.86
CA LEU A 50 5.78 22.16 22.21
C LEU A 50 5.51 23.26 21.18
N LYS A 51 4.24 23.60 20.91
CA LYS A 51 3.81 24.58 19.90
C LYS A 51 4.38 24.27 18.51
N TYR A 52 4.30 23.01 18.09
CA TYR A 52 4.78 22.58 16.77
C TYR A 52 3.94 23.18 15.65
N SER A 53 4.56 24.00 14.80
CA SER A 53 3.87 24.79 13.77
C SER A 53 3.17 23.94 12.69
N PHE A 54 3.61 22.70 12.47
CA PHE A 54 3.03 21.79 11.46
C PHE A 54 2.12 20.70 12.05
N GLU A 55 1.66 20.86 13.31
CA GLU A 55 0.80 19.88 13.97
C GLU A 55 -0.46 19.54 13.13
N GLU A 56 -1.19 20.57 12.71
CA GLU A 56 -2.42 20.41 11.94
C GLU A 56 -2.16 19.72 10.59
N ASN A 57 -1.10 20.13 9.89
CA ASN A 57 -0.71 19.53 8.63
C ASN A 57 -0.36 18.04 8.78
N MET A 58 0.35 17.69 9.84
CA MET A 58 0.71 16.30 10.16
C MET A 58 -0.52 15.48 10.49
N VAL A 59 -1.45 16.00 11.30
CA VAL A 59 -2.71 15.33 11.65
C VAL A 59 -3.55 15.09 10.40
N ASN A 60 -3.76 16.12 9.58
CA ASN A 60 -4.52 16.02 8.34
C ASN A 60 -3.89 15.00 7.38
N CYS A 61 -2.55 14.99 7.28
CA CYS A 61 -1.84 13.99 6.49
C CYS A 61 -2.07 12.57 7.03
N ALA A 62 -1.87 12.35 8.32
CA ALA A 62 -2.04 11.03 8.96
C ALA A 62 -3.46 10.49 8.78
N MET A 63 -4.48 11.34 8.96
CA MET A 63 -5.88 10.96 8.86
C MET A 63 -6.33 10.70 7.42
N SER A 64 -5.75 11.37 6.44
CA SER A 64 -6.12 11.21 5.02
C SER A 64 -5.60 9.92 4.39
N ILE A 65 -4.50 9.34 4.87
CA ILE A 65 -3.91 8.13 4.29
C ILE A 65 -4.89 6.95 4.26
N PRO A 66 -5.50 6.53 5.39
CA PRO A 66 -6.47 5.44 5.37
C PRO A 66 -7.75 5.78 4.56
N LEU A 67 -8.15 7.05 4.48
CA LEU A 67 -9.27 7.49 3.63
C LEU A 67 -8.95 7.23 2.16
N PHE A 68 -7.80 7.65 1.67
CA PHE A 68 -7.38 7.40 0.29
C PHE A 68 -7.32 5.91 -0.05
N ILE A 69 -6.89 5.05 0.88
CA ILE A 69 -6.86 3.59 0.68
C ILE A 69 -8.28 3.04 0.55
N GLY A 70 -9.21 3.45 1.41
CA GLY A 70 -10.61 3.03 1.37
C GLY A 70 -11.31 3.47 0.08
N GLU A 71 -11.13 4.74 -0.31
CA GLU A 71 -11.66 5.31 -1.56
C GLU A 71 -11.05 4.62 -2.78
N ALA A 72 -9.72 4.42 -2.82
CA ALA A 72 -9.02 3.73 -3.90
C ALA A 72 -9.61 2.33 -4.14
N HIS A 73 -9.80 1.56 -3.07
CA HIS A 73 -10.38 0.22 -3.16
C HIS A 73 -11.80 0.23 -3.72
N SER A 74 -12.61 1.22 -3.35
CA SER A 74 -13.99 1.34 -3.81
C SER A 74 -14.06 1.84 -5.25
N LEU A 75 -13.25 2.84 -5.60
CA LEU A 75 -13.31 3.50 -6.91
C LEU A 75 -12.71 2.64 -8.04
N ARG A 76 -11.77 1.74 -7.76
CA ARG A 76 -11.06 0.95 -8.79
C ARG A 76 -11.96 0.15 -9.74
N PHE A 77 -13.18 -0.17 -9.30
CA PHE A 77 -14.14 -0.92 -10.13
C PHE A 77 -14.94 -0.02 -11.08
N ALA A 78 -15.14 1.26 -10.71
CA ALA A 78 -15.82 2.24 -11.54
C ALA A 78 -14.83 3.05 -12.39
N SER A 79 -13.67 3.38 -11.84
CA SER A 79 -12.57 4.11 -12.51
C SER A 79 -11.25 3.56 -12.00
N PHE A 80 -10.62 2.73 -12.82
CA PHE A 80 -9.35 2.10 -12.46
C PHE A 80 -8.25 3.13 -12.22
N GLU A 81 -8.09 4.09 -13.14
CA GLU A 81 -7.10 5.17 -13.05
C GLU A 81 -7.34 6.04 -11.80
N GLY A 82 -8.60 6.33 -11.50
CA GLY A 82 -8.99 7.06 -10.29
C GLY A 82 -8.61 6.31 -9.02
N GLY A 83 -8.85 5.00 -8.99
CA GLY A 83 -8.45 4.13 -7.88
C GLY A 83 -6.92 4.10 -7.69
N VAL A 84 -6.16 3.97 -8.79
CA VAL A 84 -4.68 4.00 -8.75
C VAL A 84 -4.19 5.36 -8.25
N ALA A 85 -4.71 6.48 -8.78
CA ALA A 85 -4.31 7.82 -8.36
C ALA A 85 -4.54 8.07 -6.85
N LEU A 86 -5.63 7.56 -6.27
CA LEU A 86 -5.87 7.64 -4.83
C LEU A 86 -4.88 6.78 -4.03
N LEU A 87 -4.54 5.59 -4.53
CA LEU A 87 -3.53 4.75 -3.88
C LEU A 87 -2.15 5.41 -3.91
N GLU A 88 -1.79 6.08 -5.02
CA GLU A 88 -0.57 6.88 -5.14
C GLU A 88 -0.57 8.07 -4.17
N LYS A 89 -1.72 8.74 -3.96
CA LYS A 89 -1.87 9.78 -2.92
C LYS A 89 -1.62 9.23 -1.52
N SER A 90 -2.09 8.02 -1.22
CA SER A 90 -1.81 7.39 0.07
C SER A 90 -0.32 7.10 0.26
N MET A 91 0.39 6.64 -0.78
CA MET A 91 1.84 6.42 -0.75
C MET A 91 2.61 7.75 -0.55
N ALA A 92 2.19 8.81 -1.23
CA ALA A 92 2.76 10.15 -1.03
C ALA A 92 2.50 10.66 0.40
N GLY A 93 1.33 10.37 0.96
CA GLY A 93 0.99 10.65 2.35
C GLY A 93 1.91 9.94 3.34
N CYS A 94 2.19 8.65 3.12
CA CYS A 94 3.16 7.90 3.94
C CYS A 94 4.55 8.55 3.94
N ASN A 95 5.04 8.96 2.76
CA ASN A 95 6.33 9.66 2.67
C ASN A 95 6.30 11.01 3.41
N LYS A 96 5.22 11.78 3.30
CA LYS A 96 5.06 13.05 4.03
C LYS A 96 5.08 12.83 5.54
N MET A 97 4.41 11.78 6.03
CA MET A 97 4.42 11.43 7.45
C MET A 97 5.83 11.12 7.94
N ILE A 98 6.62 10.36 7.18
CA ILE A 98 8.01 10.08 7.51
C ILE A 98 8.79 11.40 7.67
N VAL A 99 8.65 12.32 6.71
CA VAL A 99 9.34 13.62 6.76
C VAL A 99 8.92 14.43 8.00
N TYR A 100 7.61 14.51 8.32
CA TYR A 100 7.15 15.21 9.53
C TYR A 100 7.73 14.58 10.81
N LEU A 101 7.76 13.27 10.90
CA LEU A 101 8.28 12.54 12.05
C LEU A 101 9.79 12.72 12.21
N GLU A 102 10.54 12.66 11.12
CA GLU A 102 12.00 12.91 11.13
C GLU A 102 12.32 14.36 11.52
N GLN A 103 11.59 15.34 10.97
CA GLN A 103 11.74 16.75 11.34
C GLN A 103 11.43 16.96 12.83
N MET A 104 10.36 16.38 13.33
CA MET A 104 9.97 16.48 14.73
C MET A 104 11.04 15.88 15.65
N LYS A 105 11.57 14.70 15.30
CA LYS A 105 12.68 14.07 16.01
C LYS A 105 13.93 14.94 16.01
N GLY A 106 14.27 15.54 14.86
CA GLY A 106 15.43 16.44 14.72
C GLY A 106 15.30 17.73 15.52
N VAL A 107 14.10 18.34 15.54
CA VAL A 107 13.88 19.62 16.23
C VAL A 107 13.76 19.44 17.76
N TYR A 108 13.07 18.41 18.22
CA TYR A 108 12.71 18.30 19.63
C TYR A 108 13.51 17.23 20.40
N GLY A 109 14.15 16.28 19.71
CA GLY A 109 15.01 15.27 20.33
C GLY A 109 14.31 14.52 21.47
N ALA A 110 14.93 14.51 22.64
CA ALA A 110 14.42 13.80 23.81
C ALA A 110 13.11 14.39 24.42
N LYS A 111 12.58 15.50 23.90
CA LYS A 111 11.31 16.07 24.35
C LYS A 111 10.09 15.33 23.77
N VAL A 112 10.31 14.45 22.80
CA VAL A 112 9.31 13.59 22.17
C VAL A 112 9.66 12.13 22.39
N ASP A 113 8.68 11.24 22.26
CA ASP A 113 8.91 9.80 22.33
C ASP A 113 9.58 9.31 21.03
N VAL A 114 10.93 9.24 21.06
CA VAL A 114 11.74 8.82 19.91
C VAL A 114 11.43 7.38 19.51
N GLY A 115 11.14 6.49 20.46
CA GLY A 115 10.79 5.09 20.17
C GLY A 115 9.49 5.02 19.36
N LEU A 116 8.43 5.69 19.81
CA LEU A 116 7.17 5.77 19.09
C LEU A 116 7.34 6.38 17.68
N ILE A 117 8.18 7.43 17.56
CA ILE A 117 8.45 8.08 16.28
C ILE A 117 9.13 7.11 15.32
N ASP A 118 10.15 6.38 15.76
CA ASP A 118 10.87 5.42 14.92
C ASP A 118 9.98 4.25 14.49
N ASP A 119 9.12 3.75 15.37
CA ASP A 119 8.13 2.74 15.05
C ASP A 119 7.12 3.22 14.00
N LEU A 120 6.65 4.47 14.13
CA LEU A 120 5.75 5.08 13.14
C LEU A 120 6.44 5.27 11.78
N ILE A 121 7.68 5.74 11.75
CA ILE A 121 8.48 5.88 10.53
C ILE A 121 8.59 4.53 9.83
N GLY A 122 9.00 3.48 10.54
CA GLY A 122 9.10 2.12 10.01
C GLY A 122 7.78 1.60 9.46
N THR A 123 6.69 1.85 10.19
CA THR A 123 5.35 1.39 9.81
C THR A 123 4.82 2.12 8.56
N TYR A 124 5.04 3.43 8.43
CA TYR A 124 4.67 4.18 7.22
C TYR A 124 5.52 3.75 6.01
N ALA A 125 6.82 3.51 6.19
CA ALA A 125 7.69 3.01 5.14
C ALA A 125 7.24 1.64 4.62
N GLU A 126 6.92 0.70 5.52
CA GLU A 126 6.39 -0.61 5.16
C GLU A 126 5.02 -0.52 4.46
N SER A 127 4.11 0.33 4.99
CA SER A 127 2.79 0.56 4.40
C SER A 127 2.89 1.11 2.98
N ARG A 128 3.81 2.03 2.71
CA ARG A 128 4.08 2.55 1.36
C ARG A 128 4.53 1.44 0.41
N ILE A 129 5.44 0.56 0.85
CA ILE A 129 5.92 -0.58 0.03
C ILE A 129 4.77 -1.55 -0.27
N LYS A 130 3.95 -1.89 0.72
CA LYS A 130 2.78 -2.77 0.56
C LYS A 130 1.74 -2.15 -0.38
N SER A 131 1.50 -0.82 -0.31
CA SER A 131 0.62 -0.09 -1.23
C SER A 131 1.12 -0.16 -2.67
N PHE A 132 2.42 -0.03 -2.89
CA PHE A 132 3.04 -0.18 -4.21
C PHE A 132 2.87 -1.61 -4.78
N HIS A 133 3.01 -2.65 -3.95
CA HIS A 133 2.75 -4.02 -4.38
C HIS A 133 1.28 -4.26 -4.71
N LEU A 134 0.35 -3.63 -3.97
CA LEU A 134 -1.07 -3.69 -4.25
C LEU A 134 -1.39 -3.03 -5.59
N GLU A 135 -0.83 -1.85 -5.86
CA GLU A 135 -0.96 -1.14 -7.13
C GLU A 135 -0.48 -1.99 -8.31
N LYS A 136 0.72 -2.58 -8.20
CA LYS A 136 1.25 -3.52 -9.20
C LYS A 136 0.32 -4.70 -9.45
N SER A 137 -0.26 -5.24 -8.39
CA SER A 137 -1.24 -6.33 -8.49
C SER A 137 -2.48 -5.87 -9.26
N TRP A 138 -3.04 -4.70 -8.94
CA TRP A 138 -4.19 -4.17 -9.65
C TRP A 138 -3.90 -3.94 -11.14
N LYS A 139 -2.77 -3.32 -11.47
CA LYS A 139 -2.34 -3.09 -12.86
C LYS A 139 -2.22 -4.40 -13.65
N ARG A 140 -1.68 -5.45 -13.05
CA ARG A 140 -1.55 -6.76 -13.69
C ARG A 140 -2.89 -7.42 -14.00
N PHE A 141 -3.91 -7.25 -13.15
CA PHE A 141 -5.23 -7.85 -13.37
C PHE A 141 -6.16 -6.97 -14.22
N ASN A 142 -5.82 -5.73 -14.49
CA ASN A 142 -6.59 -4.80 -15.33
C ASN A 142 -6.16 -4.80 -16.81
N VAL A 143 -5.29 -5.74 -17.23
CA VAL A 143 -4.93 -5.89 -18.65
C VAL A 143 -6.17 -6.37 -19.40
N PRO A 144 -6.65 -5.64 -20.44
CA PRO A 144 -7.75 -6.12 -21.27
C PRO A 144 -7.36 -7.46 -21.89
N VAL A 145 -8.18 -8.49 -21.70
CA VAL A 145 -8.02 -9.75 -22.44
C VAL A 145 -8.17 -9.40 -23.92
N PRO A 146 -7.18 -9.69 -24.78
CA PRO A 146 -7.34 -9.46 -26.22
C PRO A 146 -8.64 -10.13 -26.67
N LYS A 147 -9.57 -9.35 -27.25
CA LYS A 147 -10.77 -9.92 -27.86
C LYS A 147 -10.29 -10.81 -29.00
N LEU A 148 -10.51 -12.11 -28.87
CA LEU A 148 -10.28 -13.15 -29.90
C LEU A 148 -11.21 -12.99 -31.10
N SER A 149 -11.41 -11.78 -31.64
CA SER A 149 -12.40 -11.51 -32.70
C SER A 149 -11.82 -10.86 -33.94
N GLU A 150 -10.52 -10.84 -34.17
CA GLU A 150 -9.96 -10.32 -35.42
C GLU A 150 -8.80 -11.16 -35.99
N VAL A 151 -8.66 -12.42 -35.60
CA VAL A 151 -7.77 -13.33 -36.30
C VAL A 151 -8.64 -14.25 -37.16
N ASP A 152 -8.43 -14.13 -38.46
CA ASP A 152 -8.86 -15.07 -39.51
C ASP A 152 -10.17 -14.84 -40.25
N LYS A 153 -10.30 -13.65 -40.90
CA LYS A 153 -11.17 -13.50 -42.07
C LYS A 153 -10.42 -13.23 -43.37
N SER A 154 -9.12 -13.44 -43.43
CA SER A 154 -8.32 -13.16 -44.64
C SER A 154 -7.64 -14.36 -45.27
N ASN A 155 -8.16 -15.58 -45.13
CA ASN A 155 -7.65 -16.69 -45.93
C ASN A 155 -8.76 -17.62 -46.46
N PRO A 156 -9.50 -17.26 -47.57
CA PRO A 156 -10.36 -18.17 -48.29
C PRO A 156 -9.60 -18.82 -49.43
N SER A 157 -8.64 -19.75 -49.20
CA SER A 157 -8.11 -20.58 -50.28
C SER A 157 -7.25 -21.74 -49.76
N ARG A 158 -7.89 -22.82 -49.38
CA ARG A 158 -7.33 -24.16 -49.58
C ARG A 158 -8.40 -25.08 -50.12
N ASN A 159 -8.60 -24.96 -51.45
CA ASN A 159 -9.24 -26.02 -52.23
C ASN A 159 -8.39 -27.30 -52.15
N PHE A 160 -8.86 -28.29 -51.46
CA PHE A 160 -8.42 -29.65 -51.67
C PHE A 160 -9.12 -30.16 -52.92
N LYS A 161 -8.36 -30.37 -54.01
CA LYS A 161 -8.72 -31.24 -55.12
C LYS A 161 -8.18 -32.62 -54.84
N TYR A 162 -9.03 -33.60 -55.04
CA TYR A 162 -8.70 -35.02 -55.10
C TYR A 162 -7.68 -35.37 -56.15
#